data_945c66f3ee4e61b52e61ebdece563b75
#
_entry.id   945c66f3ee4e61b52e61ebdece563b75
#
_cell.length_a   1.000
_cell.length_b   1.000
_cell.length_c   1.000
_cell.angle_alpha   90.00
_cell.angle_beta   90.00
_cell.angle_gamma   90.00
#
_symmetry.space_group_name_H-M   'P 1'
#
loop_
_entity.id
_entity.type
_entity.pdbx_description
1 polymer ?
#
loop_
_entity_poly.entity_id
_entity_poly.type
_entity_poly.pdbx_seq_one_letter_code
_entity_poly.pdbx_strand_id
1 'polypeptide(L)'
;MSSTKNQYEMQNPLTQFPQPKFPEQTQEAPGTIHALQPKADHGEQSYQGFGRLKGRKALITGADSGIGRATAIAYAREGADIVLNYLPEEEQDAAEVVKLIEAEGRKAISIPGDLKEETFCNELVARAVKELDGLDLLVNIAGKQTAIKDIADITTEQFDATYKTNVYAMFWLCKAAIPHLPPGASIINTGSIQSYQPSPTLLDYASTKAAIVNFTKGLAQQVAEKGIRVNAVAPGPVWTPLQPSGGQPPEKIPEFGSETPLKRAGQPVEMAPLYVILASQESSYVTGEVFGATGGLLLS
;
A
#
# COMPACT_ATOMS: atom_id res chain seq x y z
N MET A 1 12.12 -11.92 28.43
CA MET A 1 11.60 -11.67 27.08
C MET A 1 11.48 -10.17 26.93
N SER A 2 12.22 -9.55 26.01
CA SER A 2 12.02 -8.12 25.72
C SER A 2 10.63 -7.98 25.14
N SER A 3 9.74 -7.20 25.77
CA SER A 3 8.44 -6.89 25.17
C SER A 3 8.70 -6.19 23.84
N THR A 4 8.09 -6.67 22.78
CA THR A 4 8.16 -6.00 21.47
C THR A 4 7.53 -4.63 21.64
N LYS A 5 8.31 -3.57 21.41
CA LYS A 5 7.80 -2.20 21.47
C LYS A 5 6.77 -1.98 20.38
N ASN A 6 5.73 -1.23 20.71
CA ASN A 6 4.65 -0.91 19.77
C ASN A 6 4.63 0.60 19.41
N GLN A 7 3.71 1.01 18.54
CA GLN A 7 3.63 2.38 18.03
C GLN A 7 3.29 3.45 19.09
N TYR A 8 2.94 3.09 20.31
CA TYR A 8 2.62 4.02 21.40
C TYR A 8 3.78 4.30 22.32
N GLU A 9 4.83 3.46 22.27
CA GLU A 9 6.02 3.68 23.07
C GLU A 9 6.94 4.66 22.35
N MET A 10 7.39 5.69 23.06
CA MET A 10 8.35 6.65 22.52
C MET A 10 9.68 5.95 22.20
N GLN A 11 10.11 6.04 20.95
CA GLN A 11 11.33 5.42 20.45
C GLN A 11 12.11 6.45 19.63
N ASN A 12 13.42 6.26 19.52
CA ASN A 12 14.23 7.09 18.64
C ASN A 12 13.97 6.70 17.18
N PRO A 13 13.42 7.59 16.33
CA PRO A 13 13.07 7.26 14.96
C PRO A 13 14.27 6.92 14.09
N LEU A 14 15.50 7.29 14.48
CA LEU A 14 16.72 6.93 13.75
C LEU A 14 17.11 5.46 13.94
N THR A 15 16.87 4.89 15.12
CA THR A 15 17.46 3.60 15.53
C THR A 15 16.43 2.51 15.85
N GLN A 16 15.14 2.81 15.77
CA GLN A 16 14.09 1.83 16.10
C GLN A 16 13.98 0.67 15.10
N PHE A 17 14.46 0.85 13.88
CA PHE A 17 14.45 -0.16 12.82
C PHE A 17 15.83 -0.30 12.17
N PRO A 18 16.07 -1.38 11.38
CA PRO A 18 17.33 -1.59 10.70
C PRO A 18 17.73 -0.40 9.82
N GLN A 19 19.01 -0.08 9.88
CA GLN A 19 19.65 0.94 9.05
C GLN A 19 20.47 0.30 7.92
N PRO A 20 20.75 1.01 6.82
CA PRO A 20 21.78 0.58 5.87
C PRO A 20 23.14 0.37 6.59
N LYS A 21 24.03 -0.60 6.15
CA LYS A 21 23.89 -1.28 4.86
C LYS A 21 23.10 -2.57 4.98
N PHE A 22 22.18 -2.76 4.01
CA PHE A 22 21.50 -4.02 3.86
C PHE A 22 22.36 -5.01 3.05
N PRO A 23 22.13 -6.34 3.15
CA PRO A 23 22.74 -7.32 2.25
C PRO A 23 22.37 -7.05 0.78
N GLU A 24 23.33 -7.27 -0.12
CA GLU A 24 23.02 -7.36 -1.56
C GLU A 24 22.04 -8.51 -1.79
N GLN A 25 20.97 -8.25 -2.49
CA GLN A 25 19.94 -9.23 -2.79
C GLN A 25 19.12 -8.85 -4.02
N THR A 26 18.66 -9.85 -4.73
CA THR A 26 17.72 -9.75 -5.85
C THR A 26 16.66 -10.82 -5.73
N GLN A 27 15.47 -10.54 -6.25
CA GLN A 27 14.36 -11.50 -6.33
C GLN A 27 13.73 -11.40 -7.72
N GLU A 28 13.11 -12.48 -8.19
CA GLU A 28 12.21 -12.41 -9.34
C GLU A 28 10.92 -11.70 -8.93
N ALA A 29 10.32 -10.96 -9.86
CA ALA A 29 9.03 -10.31 -9.62
C ALA A 29 7.87 -11.31 -9.84
N PRO A 30 6.84 -11.30 -8.97
CA PRO A 30 6.74 -10.51 -7.74
C PRO A 30 7.67 -11.05 -6.64
N GLY A 31 8.29 -10.14 -5.87
CA GLY A 31 9.14 -10.57 -4.76
C GLY A 31 8.33 -11.07 -3.57
N THR A 32 8.94 -11.93 -2.73
CA THR A 32 8.30 -12.53 -1.56
C THR A 32 8.86 -12.00 -0.24
N ILE A 33 8.05 -11.99 0.81
CA ILE A 33 8.48 -11.56 2.15
C ILE A 33 9.49 -12.54 2.75
N HIS A 34 9.41 -13.84 2.37
CA HIS A 34 10.30 -14.88 2.89
C HIS A 34 11.75 -14.73 2.43
N ALA A 35 11.96 -14.21 1.23
CA ALA A 35 13.29 -14.00 0.68
C ALA A 35 13.93 -12.68 1.12
N LEU A 36 13.15 -11.72 1.63
CA LEU A 36 13.65 -10.40 2.01
C LEU A 36 14.57 -10.45 3.24
N GLN A 37 15.76 -9.85 3.16
CA GLN A 37 16.76 -9.77 4.23
C GLN A 37 17.24 -8.32 4.43
N PRO A 38 17.17 -7.75 5.67
CA PRO A 38 16.46 -8.29 6.84
C PRO A 38 14.95 -8.37 6.60
N LYS A 39 14.25 -9.11 7.43
CA LYS A 39 12.78 -9.15 7.39
C LYS A 39 12.22 -7.76 7.64
N ALA A 40 11.18 -7.40 6.92
CA ALA A 40 10.42 -6.19 7.18
C ALA A 40 9.45 -6.39 8.36
N ASP A 41 9.18 -5.33 9.09
CA ASP A 41 8.14 -5.29 10.12
C ASP A 41 6.82 -4.83 9.49
N HIS A 42 5.81 -5.71 9.48
CA HIS A 42 4.46 -5.41 8.99
C HIS A 42 3.46 -5.21 10.14
N GLY A 43 3.94 -5.24 11.39
CA GLY A 43 3.09 -5.05 12.55
C GLY A 43 2.59 -6.36 13.18
N GLU A 44 3.09 -7.53 12.78
CA GLU A 44 2.66 -8.83 13.31
C GLU A 44 2.74 -8.90 14.84
N GLN A 45 3.69 -8.18 15.44
CA GLN A 45 3.85 -8.09 16.89
C GLN A 45 3.93 -6.64 17.39
N SER A 46 4.26 -5.70 16.52
CA SER A 46 4.56 -4.31 16.86
C SER A 46 3.38 -3.35 16.69
N TYR A 47 2.29 -3.76 16.04
CA TYR A 47 1.09 -2.95 15.91
C TYR A 47 0.02 -3.38 16.92
N GLN A 48 -0.56 -2.42 17.63
CA GLN A 48 -1.66 -2.61 18.56
C GLN A 48 -2.88 -1.80 18.10
N GLY A 49 -4.05 -2.46 17.96
CA GLY A 49 -5.30 -1.81 17.56
C GLY A 49 -6.14 -1.35 18.75
N PHE A 50 -7.05 -0.39 18.50
CA PHE A 50 -7.98 0.18 19.47
C PHE A 50 -9.44 0.19 19.00
N GLY A 51 -9.74 -0.48 17.91
CA GLY A 51 -11.10 -0.61 17.39
C GLY A 51 -11.58 0.60 16.58
N ARG A 52 -10.68 1.41 16.03
CA ARG A 52 -10.99 2.59 15.18
C ARG A 52 -11.77 2.26 13.91
N LEU A 53 -11.69 1.00 13.44
CA LEU A 53 -12.38 0.51 12.23
C LEU A 53 -13.40 -0.58 12.55
N LYS A 54 -13.91 -0.61 13.78
CA LYS A 54 -14.87 -1.64 14.22
C LYS A 54 -16.07 -1.73 13.28
N GLY A 55 -16.27 -2.92 12.71
CA GLY A 55 -17.38 -3.22 11.80
C GLY A 55 -17.23 -2.67 10.39
N ARG A 56 -16.08 -2.05 10.04
CA ARG A 56 -15.79 -1.62 8.67
C ARG A 56 -15.48 -2.80 7.77
N LYS A 57 -15.72 -2.64 6.48
CA LYS A 57 -15.59 -3.63 5.41
C LYS A 57 -14.63 -3.10 4.35
N ALA A 58 -13.46 -3.70 4.25
CA ALA A 58 -12.36 -3.18 3.43
C ALA A 58 -12.00 -4.10 2.26
N LEU A 59 -11.76 -3.53 1.08
CA LEU A 59 -11.04 -4.16 -0.02
C LEU A 59 -9.64 -3.53 -0.10
N ILE A 60 -8.60 -4.36 0.01
CA ILE A 60 -7.20 -3.94 -0.04
C ILE A 60 -6.50 -4.67 -1.18
N THR A 61 -5.88 -3.93 -2.10
CA THR A 61 -5.09 -4.50 -3.20
C THR A 61 -3.61 -4.58 -2.85
N GLY A 62 -2.90 -5.61 -3.33
CA GLY A 62 -1.50 -5.89 -2.96
C GLY A 62 -1.36 -6.15 -1.45
N ALA A 63 -2.29 -6.95 -0.89
CA ALA A 63 -2.42 -7.11 0.55
C ALA A 63 -1.59 -8.27 1.15
N ASP A 64 -0.88 -9.01 0.32
CA ASP A 64 -0.02 -10.15 0.65
C ASP A 64 1.30 -9.73 1.33
N SER A 65 1.86 -8.62 0.88
CA SER A 65 3.22 -8.18 1.24
C SER A 65 3.32 -6.67 1.51
N GLY A 66 4.48 -6.22 1.96
CA GLY A 66 4.82 -4.82 2.11
C GLY A 66 3.77 -3.97 2.83
N ILE A 67 3.46 -2.80 2.28
CA ILE A 67 2.53 -1.83 2.86
C ILE A 67 1.10 -2.40 2.94
N GLY A 68 0.69 -3.19 1.93
CA GLY A 68 -0.64 -3.80 1.91
C GLY A 68 -0.84 -4.81 3.03
N ARG A 69 0.14 -5.70 3.26
CA ARG A 69 0.15 -6.63 4.41
C ARG A 69 0.05 -5.88 5.73
N ALA A 70 0.88 -4.85 5.93
CA ALA A 70 0.87 -4.07 7.17
C ALA A 70 -0.48 -3.36 7.38
N THR A 71 -1.07 -2.82 6.31
CA THR A 71 -2.40 -2.19 6.35
C THR A 71 -3.48 -3.21 6.69
N ALA A 72 -3.46 -4.41 6.08
CA ALA A 72 -4.43 -5.46 6.36
C ALA A 72 -4.36 -5.94 7.82
N ILE A 73 -3.16 -6.16 8.37
CA ILE A 73 -2.95 -6.52 9.78
C ILE A 73 -3.49 -5.41 10.69
N ALA A 74 -3.14 -4.16 10.41
CA ALA A 74 -3.61 -3.02 11.22
C ALA A 74 -5.14 -2.89 11.16
N TYR A 75 -5.76 -3.02 9.98
CA TYR A 75 -7.21 -2.93 9.83
C TYR A 75 -7.95 -4.03 10.59
N ALA A 76 -7.42 -5.26 10.56
CA ALA A 76 -7.99 -6.36 11.34
C ALA A 76 -7.96 -6.07 12.84
N ARG A 77 -6.83 -5.59 13.37
CA ARG A 77 -6.67 -5.19 14.77
C ARG A 77 -7.53 -4.00 15.16
N GLU A 78 -7.82 -3.14 14.21
CA GLU A 78 -8.76 -2.03 14.41
C GLU A 78 -10.24 -2.45 14.23
N GLY A 79 -10.50 -3.72 13.89
CA GLY A 79 -11.83 -4.33 13.89
C GLY A 79 -12.54 -4.38 12.54
N ALA A 80 -11.82 -4.22 11.42
CA ALA A 80 -12.38 -4.34 10.08
C ALA A 80 -12.38 -5.78 9.56
N ASP A 81 -13.35 -6.13 8.72
CA ASP A 81 -13.35 -7.33 7.88
C ASP A 81 -12.72 -6.99 6.52
N ILE A 82 -11.97 -7.92 5.93
CA ILE A 82 -11.06 -7.60 4.83
C ILE A 82 -11.19 -8.59 3.67
N VAL A 83 -11.30 -8.04 2.46
CA VAL A 83 -10.98 -8.74 1.22
C VAL A 83 -9.56 -8.36 0.81
N LEU A 84 -8.72 -9.38 0.55
CA LEU A 84 -7.35 -9.25 0.09
C LEU A 84 -7.28 -9.60 -1.39
N ASN A 85 -6.69 -8.70 -2.19
CA ASN A 85 -6.27 -9.02 -3.55
C ASN A 85 -4.75 -9.04 -3.64
N TYR A 86 -4.23 -9.96 -4.44
CA TYR A 86 -2.81 -10.24 -4.68
C TYR A 86 -2.66 -11.04 -5.97
N LEU A 87 -1.45 -11.19 -6.50
CA LEU A 87 -1.20 -12.05 -7.65
C LEU A 87 -1.20 -13.54 -7.24
N PRO A 88 -1.68 -14.47 -8.08
CA PRO A 88 -1.75 -15.90 -7.73
C PRO A 88 -0.41 -16.50 -7.25
N GLU A 89 0.71 -15.97 -7.74
CA GLU A 89 2.05 -16.40 -7.37
C GLU A 89 2.42 -16.03 -5.91
N GLU A 90 1.68 -15.09 -5.30
CA GLU A 90 1.89 -14.57 -3.94
C GLU A 90 1.00 -15.28 -2.90
N GLU A 91 0.32 -16.37 -3.27
CA GLU A 91 -0.64 -17.13 -2.44
C GLU A 91 -0.07 -17.51 -1.06
N GLN A 92 1.22 -17.89 -1.00
CA GLN A 92 1.84 -18.29 0.26
C GLN A 92 1.89 -17.11 1.26
N ASP A 93 2.29 -15.92 0.80
CA ASP A 93 2.37 -14.72 1.62
C ASP A 93 0.96 -14.25 2.03
N ALA A 94 -0.01 -14.31 1.11
CA ALA A 94 -1.40 -13.95 1.37
C ALA A 94 -2.06 -14.89 2.40
N ALA A 95 -1.80 -16.19 2.33
CA ALA A 95 -2.34 -17.17 3.29
C ALA A 95 -1.88 -16.90 4.73
N GLU A 96 -0.70 -16.34 4.93
CA GLU A 96 -0.24 -15.90 6.25
C GLU A 96 -1.03 -14.68 6.75
N VAL A 97 -1.30 -13.71 5.86
CA VAL A 97 -2.10 -12.53 6.20
C VAL A 97 -3.52 -12.94 6.61
N VAL A 98 -4.13 -13.88 5.87
CA VAL A 98 -5.45 -14.44 6.22
C VAL A 98 -5.46 -14.99 7.65
N LYS A 99 -4.49 -15.82 8.01
CA LYS A 99 -4.37 -16.38 9.37
C LYS A 99 -4.23 -15.30 10.44
N LEU A 100 -3.48 -14.22 10.15
CA LEU A 100 -3.32 -13.11 11.09
C LEU A 100 -4.63 -12.35 11.28
N ILE A 101 -5.40 -12.10 10.21
CA ILE A 101 -6.70 -11.44 10.28
C ILE A 101 -7.72 -12.30 11.05
N GLU A 102 -7.78 -13.60 10.76
CA GLU A 102 -8.68 -14.56 11.43
C GLU A 102 -8.33 -14.70 12.92
N ALA A 103 -7.04 -14.63 13.29
CA ALA A 103 -6.62 -14.65 14.69
C ALA A 103 -7.11 -13.44 15.49
N GLU A 104 -7.39 -12.31 14.83
CA GLU A 104 -8.03 -11.13 15.45
C GLU A 104 -9.57 -11.25 15.47
N GLY A 105 -10.14 -12.41 15.10
CA GLY A 105 -11.57 -12.65 15.05
C GLY A 105 -12.28 -11.88 13.92
N ARG A 106 -11.55 -11.51 12.87
CA ARG A 106 -12.09 -10.78 11.72
C ARG A 106 -12.22 -11.69 10.50
N LYS A 107 -13.12 -11.33 9.59
CA LYS A 107 -13.33 -12.05 8.34
C LYS A 107 -12.23 -11.68 7.36
N ALA A 108 -11.59 -12.69 6.74
CA ALA A 108 -10.61 -12.54 5.69
C ALA A 108 -11.06 -13.31 4.44
N ILE A 109 -11.08 -12.65 3.30
CA ILE A 109 -11.45 -13.25 2.00
C ILE A 109 -10.31 -13.01 1.01
N SER A 110 -9.72 -14.09 0.53
CA SER A 110 -8.68 -14.06 -0.52
C SER A 110 -9.30 -14.06 -1.91
N ILE A 111 -8.88 -13.12 -2.74
CA ILE A 111 -9.27 -13.05 -4.16
C ILE A 111 -8.01 -12.79 -4.99
N PRO A 112 -7.29 -13.87 -5.40
CA PRO A 112 -6.14 -13.71 -6.28
C PRO A 112 -6.55 -13.27 -7.67
N GLY A 113 -5.70 -12.46 -8.33
CA GLY A 113 -5.86 -12.08 -9.73
C GLY A 113 -5.11 -10.81 -10.11
N ASP A 114 -4.92 -10.65 -11.42
CA ASP A 114 -4.15 -9.55 -12.00
C ASP A 114 -5.04 -8.33 -12.26
N LEU A 115 -4.70 -7.23 -11.65
CA LEU A 115 -5.43 -5.96 -11.76
C LEU A 115 -5.25 -5.26 -13.13
N LYS A 116 -4.40 -5.77 -14.02
CA LYS A 116 -4.27 -5.24 -15.40
C LYS A 116 -5.51 -5.47 -16.27
N GLU A 117 -6.47 -6.27 -15.80
CA GLU A 117 -7.69 -6.60 -16.51
C GLU A 117 -8.91 -5.90 -15.90
N GLU A 118 -9.59 -5.03 -16.69
CA GLU A 118 -10.77 -4.29 -16.21
C GLU A 118 -11.89 -5.23 -15.72
N THR A 119 -12.12 -6.33 -16.46
CA THR A 119 -13.12 -7.33 -16.08
C THR A 119 -12.87 -7.89 -14.70
N PHE A 120 -11.61 -8.25 -14.40
CA PHE A 120 -11.22 -8.75 -13.07
C PHE A 120 -11.41 -7.67 -12.00
N CYS A 121 -11.04 -6.42 -12.22
CA CYS A 121 -11.25 -5.33 -11.27
C CYS A 121 -12.73 -5.15 -10.93
N ASN A 122 -13.62 -5.23 -11.92
CA ASN A 122 -15.07 -5.15 -11.71
C ASN A 122 -15.59 -6.36 -10.90
N GLU A 123 -15.16 -7.57 -11.23
CA GLU A 123 -15.51 -8.80 -10.51
C GLU A 123 -14.98 -8.80 -9.08
N LEU A 124 -13.76 -8.30 -8.86
CA LEU A 124 -13.15 -8.16 -7.53
C LEU A 124 -14.01 -7.31 -6.60
N VAL A 125 -14.46 -6.15 -7.08
CA VAL A 125 -15.34 -5.28 -6.30
C VAL A 125 -16.69 -5.95 -6.03
N ALA A 126 -17.31 -6.53 -7.05
CA ALA A 126 -18.60 -7.21 -6.91
C ALA A 126 -18.53 -8.37 -5.89
N ARG A 127 -17.44 -9.16 -5.92
CA ARG A 127 -17.18 -10.23 -4.95
C ARG A 127 -16.94 -9.66 -3.55
N ALA A 128 -16.15 -8.59 -3.42
CA ALA A 128 -15.89 -7.95 -2.13
C ALA A 128 -17.20 -7.47 -1.47
N VAL A 129 -18.05 -6.78 -2.23
CA VAL A 129 -19.37 -6.32 -1.75
C VAL A 129 -20.24 -7.50 -1.32
N LYS A 130 -20.30 -8.57 -2.12
CA LYS A 130 -21.09 -9.77 -1.81
C LYS A 130 -20.58 -10.49 -0.57
N GLU A 131 -19.28 -10.75 -0.52
CA GLU A 131 -18.67 -11.56 0.55
C GLU A 131 -18.67 -10.83 1.90
N LEU A 132 -18.51 -9.51 1.89
CA LEU A 132 -18.55 -8.71 3.12
C LEU A 132 -19.97 -8.20 3.47
N ASP A 133 -20.97 -8.41 2.60
CA ASP A 133 -22.29 -7.81 2.74
C ASP A 133 -22.22 -6.28 2.78
N GLY A 134 -21.48 -5.69 1.83
CA GLY A 134 -21.24 -4.25 1.68
C GLY A 134 -19.74 -3.92 1.58
N LEU A 135 -19.44 -2.65 1.35
CA LEU A 135 -18.07 -2.13 1.24
C LEU A 135 -18.02 -0.70 1.78
N ASP A 136 -17.10 -0.41 2.69
CA ASP A 136 -16.89 0.92 3.27
C ASP A 136 -15.57 1.55 2.88
N LEU A 137 -14.56 0.69 2.65
CA LEU A 137 -13.18 1.11 2.46
C LEU A 137 -12.60 0.45 1.21
N LEU A 138 -12.15 1.26 0.26
CA LEU A 138 -11.33 0.82 -0.87
C LEU A 138 -9.92 1.34 -0.68
N VAL A 139 -8.94 0.44 -0.62
CA VAL A 139 -7.53 0.78 -0.37
C VAL A 139 -6.67 0.25 -1.51
N ASN A 140 -6.27 1.16 -2.40
CA ASN A 140 -5.48 0.86 -3.59
C ASN A 140 -3.99 0.96 -3.25
N ILE A 141 -3.34 -0.18 -2.94
CA ILE A 141 -1.91 -0.26 -2.57
C ILE A 141 -1.08 -0.97 -3.64
N ALA A 142 -1.66 -1.95 -4.33
CA ALA A 142 -0.95 -2.66 -5.40
C ALA A 142 -0.20 -1.72 -6.34
N GLY A 143 1.00 -2.09 -6.70
CA GLY A 143 1.83 -1.26 -7.58
C GLY A 143 2.98 -2.03 -8.20
N LYS A 144 3.29 -1.67 -9.45
CA LYS A 144 4.43 -2.17 -10.22
C LYS A 144 5.48 -1.06 -10.31
N GLN A 145 6.74 -1.43 -10.06
CA GLN A 145 7.90 -0.56 -10.18
C GLN A 145 9.05 -1.36 -10.81
N THR A 146 9.65 -0.82 -11.86
CA THR A 146 10.83 -1.42 -12.49
C THR A 146 11.86 -0.32 -12.74
N ALA A 147 13.06 -0.49 -12.18
CA ALA A 147 14.14 0.46 -12.39
C ALA A 147 14.80 0.25 -13.76
N ILE A 148 14.73 1.28 -14.61
CA ILE A 148 15.34 1.28 -15.95
C ILE A 148 16.16 2.57 -16.09
N LYS A 149 17.41 2.43 -16.50
CA LYS A 149 18.37 3.52 -16.48
C LYS A 149 18.16 4.52 -17.63
N ASP A 150 17.81 4.01 -18.81
CA ASP A 150 17.69 4.82 -20.03
C ASP A 150 16.26 4.72 -20.58
N ILE A 151 15.68 5.83 -21.03
CA ILE A 151 14.37 5.84 -21.65
C ILE A 151 14.31 4.97 -22.91
N ALA A 152 15.42 4.81 -23.62
CA ALA A 152 15.50 3.96 -24.80
C ALA A 152 15.29 2.47 -24.49
N ASP A 153 15.51 2.06 -23.25
CA ASP A 153 15.33 0.68 -22.77
C ASP A 153 13.91 0.43 -22.23
N ILE A 154 13.09 1.46 -22.05
CA ILE A 154 11.71 1.31 -21.62
C ILE A 154 10.86 0.89 -22.81
N THR A 155 10.44 -0.38 -22.84
CA THR A 155 9.54 -0.84 -23.91
C THR A 155 8.11 -0.33 -23.73
N THR A 156 7.34 -0.31 -24.81
CA THR A 156 5.91 0.04 -24.75
C THR A 156 5.16 -0.91 -23.83
N GLU A 157 5.48 -2.20 -23.85
CA GLU A 157 4.87 -3.24 -23.01
C GLU A 157 5.17 -3.00 -21.51
N GLN A 158 6.40 -2.61 -21.17
CA GLN A 158 6.77 -2.23 -19.81
C GLN A 158 6.00 -1.01 -19.33
N PHE A 159 5.95 0.03 -20.14
CA PHE A 159 5.23 1.27 -19.84
C PHE A 159 3.74 1.00 -19.66
N ASP A 160 3.12 0.27 -20.59
CA ASP A 160 1.70 -0.11 -20.57
C ASP A 160 1.38 -0.95 -19.31
N ALA A 161 2.20 -1.95 -18.98
CA ALA A 161 2.01 -2.78 -17.79
C ALA A 161 2.09 -1.96 -16.51
N THR A 162 3.01 -0.98 -16.42
CA THR A 162 3.14 -0.10 -15.26
C THR A 162 1.89 0.78 -15.12
N TYR A 163 1.40 1.36 -16.21
CA TYR A 163 0.17 2.17 -16.20
C TYR A 163 -1.08 1.35 -15.91
N LYS A 164 -1.21 0.16 -16.48
CA LYS A 164 -2.36 -0.73 -16.21
C LYS A 164 -2.43 -1.10 -14.74
N THR A 165 -1.30 -1.52 -14.16
CA THR A 165 -1.27 -1.90 -12.73
C THR A 165 -1.49 -0.72 -11.80
N ASN A 166 -0.84 0.43 -12.05
CA ASN A 166 -0.82 1.53 -11.08
C ASN A 166 -1.98 2.52 -11.26
N VAL A 167 -2.40 2.79 -12.50
CA VAL A 167 -3.36 3.85 -12.80
C VAL A 167 -4.70 3.28 -13.24
N TYR A 168 -4.71 2.41 -14.24
CA TYR A 168 -5.98 1.90 -14.78
C TYR A 168 -6.70 1.05 -13.74
N ALA A 169 -5.99 0.15 -13.06
CA ALA A 169 -6.55 -0.65 -11.97
C ALA A 169 -7.22 0.22 -10.89
N MET A 170 -6.51 1.24 -10.39
CA MET A 170 -7.09 2.19 -9.42
C MET A 170 -8.35 2.86 -9.97
N PHE A 171 -8.33 3.32 -11.21
CA PHE A 171 -9.49 3.93 -11.85
C PHE A 171 -10.67 2.96 -11.97
N TRP A 172 -10.45 1.73 -12.46
CA TRP A 172 -11.49 0.72 -12.59
C TRP A 172 -12.09 0.33 -11.25
N LEU A 173 -11.25 0.11 -10.24
CA LEU A 173 -11.68 -0.21 -8.88
C LEU A 173 -12.50 0.92 -8.26
N CYS A 174 -12.06 2.18 -8.37
CA CYS A 174 -12.82 3.32 -7.90
C CYS A 174 -14.19 3.43 -8.62
N LYS A 175 -14.20 3.31 -9.95
CA LYS A 175 -15.41 3.34 -10.77
C LYS A 175 -16.42 2.26 -10.36
N ALA A 176 -15.93 1.04 -10.15
CA ALA A 176 -16.76 -0.09 -9.73
C ALA A 176 -17.26 0.03 -8.28
N ALA A 177 -16.41 0.53 -7.37
CA ALA A 177 -16.74 0.59 -5.94
C ALA A 177 -17.73 1.71 -5.58
N ILE A 178 -17.61 2.92 -6.18
CA ILE A 178 -18.40 4.11 -5.82
C ILE A 178 -19.92 3.85 -5.75
N PRO A 179 -20.55 3.08 -6.64
CA PRO A 179 -21.99 2.78 -6.54
C PRO A 179 -22.39 1.99 -5.29
N HIS A 180 -21.45 1.32 -4.64
CA HIS A 180 -21.67 0.47 -3.47
C HIS A 180 -21.23 1.11 -2.16
N LEU A 181 -20.49 2.22 -2.22
CA LEU A 181 -19.96 2.92 -1.05
C LEU A 181 -21.05 3.79 -0.38
N PRO A 182 -21.37 3.58 0.92
CA PRO A 182 -22.32 4.43 1.64
C PRO A 182 -21.69 5.78 2.02
N PRO A 183 -22.50 6.79 2.40
CA PRO A 183 -21.98 7.98 3.06
C PRO A 183 -21.14 7.62 4.30
N GLY A 184 -19.97 8.25 4.43
CA GLY A 184 -18.96 7.93 5.45
C GLY A 184 -17.90 6.94 4.99
N ALA A 185 -18.00 6.40 3.76
CA ALA A 185 -16.96 5.56 3.16
C ALA A 185 -15.68 6.34 2.82
N SER A 186 -14.58 5.62 2.67
CA SER A 186 -13.29 6.20 2.31
C SER A 186 -12.58 5.40 1.22
N ILE A 187 -12.02 6.11 0.25
CA ILE A 187 -11.09 5.59 -0.75
C ILE A 187 -9.70 6.11 -0.40
N ILE A 188 -8.71 5.22 -0.35
CA ILE A 188 -7.33 5.57 -0.04
C ILE A 188 -6.43 5.05 -1.14
N ASN A 189 -5.80 5.95 -1.86
CA ASN A 189 -4.88 5.63 -2.94
C ASN A 189 -3.42 5.70 -2.47
N THR A 190 -2.53 5.00 -3.14
CA THR A 190 -1.10 5.00 -2.80
C THR A 190 -0.30 5.73 -3.88
N GLY A 191 0.02 6.99 -3.58
CA GLY A 191 0.99 7.78 -4.33
C GLY A 191 2.43 7.35 -4.02
N SER A 192 3.35 8.30 -4.05
CA SER A 192 4.76 8.11 -3.67
C SER A 192 5.43 9.47 -3.52
N ILE A 193 6.58 9.52 -2.84
CA ILE A 193 7.52 10.64 -2.95
C ILE A 193 7.90 10.89 -4.42
N GLN A 194 7.90 9.83 -5.24
CA GLN A 194 8.16 9.89 -6.67
C GLN A 194 7.13 10.72 -7.46
N SER A 195 5.98 11.00 -6.87
CA SER A 195 4.99 11.94 -7.46
C SER A 195 5.50 13.38 -7.49
N TYR A 196 6.47 13.72 -6.65
CA TYR A 196 6.99 15.06 -6.41
C TYR A 196 8.48 15.17 -6.76
N GLN A 197 9.25 14.15 -6.45
CA GLN A 197 10.69 14.07 -6.67
C GLN A 197 11.01 12.83 -7.51
N PRO A 198 10.76 12.85 -8.83
CA PRO A 198 10.91 11.68 -9.68
C PRO A 198 12.39 11.28 -9.82
N SER A 199 12.70 10.01 -9.56
CA SER A 199 13.99 9.43 -9.87
C SER A 199 14.13 9.20 -11.38
N PRO A 200 15.27 9.53 -11.98
CA PRO A 200 15.50 9.31 -13.41
C PRO A 200 15.47 7.83 -13.80
N THR A 201 15.68 6.90 -12.87
CA THR A 201 15.60 5.46 -13.13
C THR A 201 14.19 4.87 -12.96
N LEU A 202 13.20 5.66 -12.57
CA LEU A 202 11.83 5.24 -12.31
C LEU A 202 10.82 6.05 -13.14
N LEU A 203 11.14 6.33 -14.39
CA LEU A 203 10.41 7.29 -15.22
C LEU A 203 8.93 6.94 -15.41
N ASP A 204 8.63 5.71 -15.81
CA ASP A 204 7.26 5.22 -15.96
C ASP A 204 6.52 5.16 -14.61
N TYR A 205 7.14 4.60 -13.59
CA TYR A 205 6.58 4.52 -12.24
C TYR A 205 6.26 5.90 -11.66
N ALA A 206 7.21 6.82 -11.68
CA ALA A 206 7.04 8.17 -11.13
C ALA A 206 5.87 8.90 -11.80
N SER A 207 5.74 8.78 -13.12
CA SER A 207 4.62 9.37 -13.87
C SER A 207 3.27 8.80 -13.44
N THR A 208 3.18 7.47 -13.18
CA THR A 208 1.94 6.87 -12.65
C THR A 208 1.60 7.39 -11.26
N LYS A 209 2.60 7.61 -10.39
CA LYS A 209 2.38 8.09 -9.03
C LYS A 209 1.92 9.55 -9.00
N ALA A 210 2.41 10.39 -9.91
CA ALA A 210 1.89 11.74 -10.12
C ALA A 210 0.44 11.72 -10.61
N ALA A 211 0.10 10.82 -11.54
CA ALA A 211 -1.27 10.63 -12.02
C ALA A 211 -2.22 10.23 -10.89
N ILE A 212 -1.83 9.31 -10.00
CA ILE A 212 -2.63 8.89 -8.84
C ILE A 212 -2.92 10.07 -7.90
N VAL A 213 -1.92 10.90 -7.60
CA VAL A 213 -2.10 12.08 -6.74
C VAL A 213 -3.10 13.06 -7.34
N ASN A 214 -2.99 13.33 -8.64
CA ASN A 214 -3.91 14.25 -9.32
C ASN A 214 -5.33 13.67 -9.40
N PHE A 215 -5.46 12.39 -9.77
CA PHE A 215 -6.73 11.66 -9.79
C PHE A 215 -7.43 11.69 -8.43
N THR A 216 -6.70 11.47 -7.34
CA THR A 216 -7.23 11.50 -5.97
C THR A 216 -7.90 12.84 -5.67
N LYS A 217 -7.24 13.96 -6.00
CA LYS A 217 -7.77 15.31 -5.77
C LYS A 217 -9.04 15.57 -6.58
N GLY A 218 -9.05 15.16 -7.86
CA GLY A 218 -10.22 15.33 -8.73
C GLY A 218 -11.40 14.45 -8.28
N LEU A 219 -11.15 13.17 -7.99
CA LEU A 219 -12.20 12.26 -7.55
C LEU A 219 -12.82 12.70 -6.21
N ALA A 220 -12.00 13.20 -5.27
CA ALA A 220 -12.49 13.71 -3.99
C ALA A 220 -13.58 14.77 -4.16
N GLN A 221 -13.40 15.69 -5.10
CA GLN A 221 -14.40 16.72 -5.40
C GLN A 221 -15.67 16.14 -6.03
N GLN A 222 -15.53 15.15 -6.93
CA GLN A 222 -16.66 14.52 -7.60
C GLN A 222 -17.58 13.73 -6.66
N VAL A 223 -17.03 13.13 -5.60
CA VAL A 223 -17.79 12.24 -4.71
C VAL A 223 -18.11 12.85 -3.35
N ALA A 224 -17.67 14.09 -3.10
CA ALA A 224 -17.90 14.78 -1.83
C ALA A 224 -19.39 14.86 -1.45
N GLU A 225 -20.26 15.19 -2.42
CA GLU A 225 -21.71 15.25 -2.20
C GLU A 225 -22.35 13.90 -1.87
N LYS A 226 -21.66 12.80 -2.19
CA LYS A 226 -22.08 11.44 -1.78
C LYS A 226 -21.63 11.10 -0.35
N GLY A 227 -20.92 11.99 0.33
CA GLY A 227 -20.35 11.73 1.65
C GLY A 227 -19.16 10.76 1.63
N ILE A 228 -18.49 10.60 0.50
CA ILE A 228 -17.31 9.72 0.34
C ILE A 228 -16.05 10.58 0.38
N ARG A 229 -15.06 10.15 1.18
CA ARG A 229 -13.75 10.81 1.23
C ARG A 229 -12.75 10.06 0.33
N VAL A 230 -11.87 10.79 -0.33
CA VAL A 230 -10.82 10.21 -1.15
C VAL A 230 -9.50 10.90 -0.83
N ASN A 231 -8.51 10.15 -0.36
CA ASN A 231 -7.20 10.67 0.02
C ASN A 231 -6.08 9.76 -0.52
N ALA A 232 -4.85 10.21 -0.41
CA ALA A 232 -3.69 9.41 -0.77
C ALA A 232 -2.64 9.39 0.34
N VAL A 233 -1.92 8.28 0.45
CA VAL A 233 -0.65 8.19 1.17
C VAL A 233 0.47 8.24 0.15
N ALA A 234 1.51 9.01 0.42
CA ALA A 234 2.73 9.12 -0.38
C ALA A 234 3.93 8.59 0.41
N PRO A 235 4.25 7.29 0.32
CA PRO A 235 5.43 6.74 0.97
C PRO A 235 6.73 7.28 0.37
N GLY A 236 7.76 7.39 1.20
CA GLY A 236 9.15 7.48 0.79
C GLY A 236 9.75 6.09 0.50
N PRO A 237 11.06 5.92 0.68
CA PRO A 237 11.70 4.61 0.61
C PRO A 237 11.18 3.70 1.75
N VAL A 238 10.45 2.64 1.40
CA VAL A 238 9.94 1.63 2.36
C VAL A 238 10.53 0.27 2.02
N TRP A 239 11.02 -0.44 3.03
CA TRP A 239 11.65 -1.74 2.90
C TRP A 239 10.61 -2.83 2.65
N THR A 240 10.48 -3.25 1.40
CA THR A 240 9.49 -4.21 0.92
C THR A 240 10.10 -5.11 -0.13
N PRO A 241 9.49 -6.29 -0.44
CA PRO A 241 9.93 -7.17 -1.53
C PRO A 241 10.01 -6.48 -2.89
N LEU A 242 9.23 -5.45 -3.13
CA LEU A 242 9.24 -4.67 -4.37
C LEU A 242 10.63 -4.12 -4.70
N GLN A 243 11.45 -3.79 -3.69
CA GLN A 243 12.74 -3.15 -3.91
C GLN A 243 13.75 -4.12 -4.57
N PRO A 244 14.05 -5.31 -4.00
CA PRO A 244 14.98 -6.24 -4.63
C PRO A 244 14.39 -7.01 -5.82
N SER A 245 13.09 -6.93 -6.09
CA SER A 245 12.45 -7.60 -7.24
C SER A 245 12.37 -6.72 -8.50
N GLY A 246 13.37 -5.86 -8.70
CA GLY A 246 13.47 -4.97 -9.87
C GLY A 246 13.02 -3.54 -9.60
N GLY A 247 12.48 -3.25 -8.41
CA GLY A 247 12.06 -1.90 -8.04
C GLY A 247 13.20 -0.92 -7.83
N GLN A 248 14.41 -1.43 -7.57
CA GLN A 248 15.65 -0.67 -7.49
C GLN A 248 16.76 -1.37 -8.27
N PRO A 249 17.75 -0.64 -8.79
CA PRO A 249 18.99 -1.25 -9.27
C PRO A 249 19.64 -2.06 -8.14
N PRO A 250 20.14 -3.30 -8.38
CA PRO A 250 20.67 -4.18 -7.34
C PRO A 250 21.77 -3.52 -6.49
N GLU A 251 22.64 -2.72 -7.12
CA GLU A 251 23.72 -2.00 -6.45
C GLU A 251 23.23 -0.89 -5.50
N LYS A 252 21.95 -0.49 -5.58
CA LYS A 252 21.34 0.50 -4.68
C LYS A 252 20.69 -0.14 -3.44
N ILE A 253 20.46 -1.45 -3.44
CA ILE A 253 19.80 -2.15 -2.33
C ILE A 253 20.57 -1.99 -1.01
N PRO A 254 21.92 -2.13 -0.96
CA PRO A 254 22.65 -1.97 0.30
C PRO A 254 22.45 -0.62 0.98
N GLU A 255 22.33 0.45 0.22
CA GLU A 255 22.18 1.83 0.73
C GLU A 255 20.73 2.33 0.71
N PHE A 256 19.76 1.44 0.47
CA PHE A 256 18.35 1.84 0.31
C PHE A 256 17.81 2.58 1.54
N GLY A 257 17.36 3.82 1.33
CA GLY A 257 16.85 4.71 2.39
C GLY A 257 17.90 5.57 3.08
N SER A 258 19.21 5.39 2.83
CA SER A 258 20.29 6.17 3.46
C SER A 258 20.22 7.67 3.17
N GLU A 259 19.62 8.05 2.05
CA GLU A 259 19.51 9.45 1.61
C GLU A 259 18.38 10.22 2.33
N THR A 260 17.48 9.52 3.02
CA THR A 260 16.45 10.21 3.81
C THR A 260 17.07 10.98 4.97
N PRO A 261 16.48 12.09 5.44
CA PRO A 261 16.90 12.74 6.68
C PRO A 261 16.97 11.79 7.90
N LEU A 262 16.07 10.78 7.99
CA LEU A 262 16.10 9.73 9.02
C LEU A 262 17.17 8.66 8.79
N LYS A 263 17.94 8.71 7.67
CA LYS A 263 19.06 7.81 7.36
C LYS A 263 18.71 6.32 7.31
N ARG A 264 17.46 5.99 7.04
CA ARG A 264 16.98 4.62 6.90
C ARG A 264 15.74 4.55 6.00
N ALA A 265 15.46 3.36 5.51
CA ALA A 265 14.15 3.06 4.93
C ALA A 265 13.08 3.03 6.03
N GLY A 266 11.86 3.42 5.70
CA GLY A 266 10.68 3.14 6.51
C GLY A 266 10.34 1.66 6.48
N GLN A 267 9.61 1.21 7.50
CA GLN A 267 9.04 -0.14 7.54
C GLN A 267 7.56 -0.10 7.14
N PRO A 268 7.01 -1.18 6.57
CA PRO A 268 5.59 -1.25 6.23
C PRO A 268 4.67 -0.85 7.38
N VAL A 269 4.97 -1.28 8.62
CA VAL A 269 4.20 -0.95 9.82
C VAL A 269 4.13 0.55 10.09
N GLU A 270 5.13 1.33 9.68
CA GLU A 270 5.14 2.78 9.86
C GLU A 270 4.20 3.51 8.89
N MET A 271 3.79 2.83 7.81
CA MET A 271 2.79 3.34 6.85
C MET A 271 1.36 3.10 7.34
N ALA A 272 1.11 1.95 7.96
CA ALA A 272 -0.22 1.49 8.35
C ALA A 272 -1.04 2.52 9.16
N PRO A 273 -0.49 3.27 10.14
CA PRO A 273 -1.25 4.28 10.88
C PRO A 273 -1.88 5.36 10.02
N LEU A 274 -1.24 5.76 8.90
CA LEU A 274 -1.83 6.73 7.97
C LEU A 274 -3.05 6.15 7.24
N TYR A 275 -2.98 4.89 6.82
CA TYR A 275 -4.14 4.22 6.22
C TYR A 275 -5.27 4.04 7.23
N VAL A 276 -4.97 3.74 8.48
CA VAL A 276 -5.97 3.61 9.55
C VAL A 276 -6.66 4.95 9.83
N ILE A 277 -5.92 6.04 10.01
CA ILE A 277 -6.52 7.35 10.29
C ILE A 277 -7.37 7.83 9.12
N LEU A 278 -6.93 7.64 7.87
CA LEU A 278 -7.68 8.03 6.68
C LEU A 278 -8.94 7.18 6.46
N ALA A 279 -8.95 5.93 6.93
CA ALA A 279 -10.13 5.06 6.91
C ALA A 279 -11.11 5.38 8.04
N SER A 280 -10.63 5.92 9.15
CA SER A 280 -11.43 6.14 10.36
C SER A 280 -12.24 7.43 10.31
N GLN A 281 -13.16 7.56 11.28
CA GLN A 281 -13.97 8.80 11.46
C GLN A 281 -13.12 9.99 11.96
N GLU A 282 -11.91 9.73 12.48
CA GLU A 282 -10.98 10.78 12.95
C GLU A 282 -10.60 11.77 11.84
N SER A 283 -10.61 11.29 10.58
CA SER A 283 -10.33 12.11 9.39
C SER A 283 -11.58 12.58 8.65
N SER A 284 -12.70 12.80 9.36
CA SER A 284 -13.99 13.15 8.75
C SER A 284 -14.00 14.44 7.92
N TYR A 285 -13.09 15.37 8.20
CA TYR A 285 -12.93 16.62 7.44
C TYR A 285 -11.73 16.61 6.48
N VAL A 286 -11.20 15.42 6.18
CA VAL A 286 -10.01 15.23 5.31
C VAL A 286 -10.42 14.53 4.02
N THR A 287 -10.39 15.25 2.90
CA THR A 287 -10.62 14.70 1.56
C THR A 287 -9.83 15.48 0.52
N GLY A 288 -9.31 14.80 -0.50
CA GLY A 288 -8.47 15.39 -1.55
C GLY A 288 -7.02 15.61 -1.12
N GLU A 289 -6.61 15.11 0.05
CA GLU A 289 -5.29 15.35 0.61
C GLU A 289 -4.31 14.20 0.34
N VAL A 290 -3.01 14.54 0.41
CA VAL A 290 -1.89 13.59 0.25
C VAL A 290 -1.01 13.65 1.49
N PHE A 291 -0.86 12.52 2.16
CA PHE A 291 -0.10 12.41 3.40
C PHE A 291 1.24 11.70 3.16
N GLY A 292 2.33 12.41 3.40
CA GLY A 292 3.69 11.85 3.28
C GLY A 292 4.13 11.07 4.51
N ALA A 293 4.73 9.89 4.27
CA ALA A 293 5.55 9.17 5.25
C ALA A 293 6.90 8.86 4.59
N THR A 294 7.78 9.83 4.58
CA THR A 294 8.89 9.92 3.62
C THR A 294 10.28 9.90 4.27
N GLY A 295 10.34 9.78 5.61
CA GLY A 295 11.60 9.88 6.34
C GLY A 295 12.23 11.28 6.30
N GLY A 296 11.42 12.32 5.98
CA GLY A 296 11.83 13.72 5.94
C GLY A 296 12.06 14.29 4.53
N LEU A 297 11.84 13.51 3.46
CA LEU A 297 11.81 14.04 2.10
C LEU A 297 10.53 14.88 1.90
N LEU A 298 10.62 16.00 1.22
CA LEU A 298 9.49 16.94 1.08
C LEU A 298 8.55 16.54 -0.07
N LEU A 299 7.25 16.77 0.12
CA LEU A 299 6.22 16.61 -0.92
C LEU A 299 6.01 17.93 -1.70
N SER A 300 7.06 18.56 -2.11
CA SER A 300 7.03 19.86 -2.84
C SER A 300 8.01 19.88 -3.98
#